data_82143e416ba1b75a819694099230fade
#
_entry.id   82143e416ba1b75a819694099230fade
#
_cell.length_a   1.000
_cell.length_b   1.000
_cell.length_c   1.000
_cell.angle_alpha   90.00
_cell.angle_beta   90.00
_cell.angle_gamma   90.00
#
_symmetry.space_group_name_H-M   'P 1'
#
loop_
_entity.id
_entity.type
_entity.pdbx_description
1 polymer ?
#
loop_
_entity_poly.entity_id
_entity_poly.type
_entity_poly.pdbx_seq_one_letter_code
_entity_poly.pdbx_strand_id
1 'polypeptide(L)'
;MTDYKSLKLIASSSPHIRSNEDTRSIMLDVIIALMPALIMGIYVFGWRALTVTLVSVAACVVWEWLYRKAMKKTNSIGDLSAVVTGILLAFVCPVQIPYWMIIIGAFFSIVLVKQLYGGIGCNFLNPALAGRAILLASYASVMAGNWVKVGEKALVVGSNADIVTAATPMMLMKGVDAAGWETLTSTYTLGDMFIGRIGGSLGEVSSLMLLLGGIYLLLRKVISWQTPVAFIATVAVITLISAPTGVSGVEYMAYNVFGGGLMLGAIFMATDYATSPVTKLGQAIFGIGCGLITVFIRRFGSYPEGVCYSIMIMNCTTWLLDKYVRPTIYGAPKKEKKEVAK
;
A
#
# COMPACT_ATOMS: atom_id res chain seq x y z
N MET A 1 46.20 35.44 -16.55
CA MET A 1 45.42 34.95 -17.70
C MET A 1 45.21 33.43 -17.47
N THR A 2 43.97 33.02 -17.25
CA THR A 2 43.62 31.63 -17.09
C THR A 2 43.79 30.90 -18.43
N ASP A 3 44.63 29.88 -18.45
CA ASP A 3 44.93 29.12 -19.68
C ASP A 3 43.71 28.21 -20.01
N TYR A 4 42.85 28.71 -20.89
CA TYR A 4 41.63 28.04 -21.34
C TYR A 4 41.91 26.75 -22.13
N LYS A 5 43.15 26.49 -22.57
CA LYS A 5 43.53 25.26 -23.31
C LYS A 5 43.63 24.03 -22.43
N SER A 6 43.72 24.21 -21.11
CA SER A 6 43.77 23.08 -20.15
C SER A 6 42.40 22.64 -19.64
N LEU A 7 41.33 23.35 -19.95
CA LEU A 7 39.96 23.01 -19.53
C LEU A 7 39.39 21.87 -20.41
N LYS A 8 39.26 20.69 -19.83
CA LYS A 8 38.47 19.60 -20.43
C LYS A 8 36.98 19.96 -20.35
N LEU A 9 36.46 20.59 -21.40
CA LEU A 9 35.05 20.89 -21.52
C LEU A 9 34.31 19.60 -21.93
N ILE A 10 33.31 19.22 -21.11
CA ILE A 10 32.43 18.11 -21.41
C ILE A 10 31.16 18.70 -22.04
N ALA A 11 30.92 18.43 -23.33
CA ALA A 11 29.64 18.75 -23.95
C ALA A 11 28.60 17.72 -23.53
N SER A 12 27.60 18.13 -22.76
CA SER A 12 26.47 17.30 -22.37
C SER A 12 25.20 17.77 -23.08
N SER A 13 24.32 16.84 -23.43
CA SER A 13 22.98 17.19 -23.93
C SER A 13 22.14 17.87 -22.83
N SER A 14 21.27 18.79 -23.23
CA SER A 14 20.29 19.40 -22.33
C SER A 14 19.39 18.32 -21.68
N PRO A 15 19.01 18.46 -20.37
CA PRO A 15 19.34 19.53 -19.46
C PRO A 15 20.75 19.38 -18.85
N HIS A 16 21.47 20.51 -18.69
CA HIS A 16 22.82 20.53 -18.13
C HIS A 16 22.85 20.36 -16.61
N ILE A 17 21.75 20.73 -15.92
CA ILE A 17 21.55 20.52 -14.47
C ILE A 17 20.61 19.34 -14.31
N ARG A 18 21.09 18.28 -13.68
CA ARG A 18 20.32 17.06 -13.40
C ARG A 18 20.24 16.83 -11.91
N SER A 19 19.10 16.32 -11.43
CA SER A 19 18.99 15.79 -10.06
C SER A 19 19.84 14.52 -9.94
N ASN A 20 20.44 14.32 -8.76
CA ASN A 20 21.15 13.08 -8.42
C ASN A 20 20.17 11.95 -8.02
N GLU A 21 18.87 12.23 -8.03
CA GLU A 21 17.85 11.23 -7.65
C GLU A 21 17.52 10.35 -8.85
N ASP A 22 17.87 9.08 -8.73
CA ASP A 22 17.52 8.03 -9.68
C ASP A 22 16.33 7.20 -9.18
N THR A 23 15.65 6.50 -10.08
CA THR A 23 14.59 5.55 -9.72
C THR A 23 15.03 4.55 -8.65
N ARG A 24 16.29 4.11 -8.73
CA ARG A 24 16.89 3.19 -7.76
C ARG A 24 16.97 3.80 -6.37
N SER A 25 17.37 5.07 -6.24
CA SER A 25 17.48 5.74 -4.94
C SER A 25 16.10 5.93 -4.29
N ILE A 26 15.09 6.29 -5.08
CA ILE A 26 13.71 6.42 -4.62
C ILE A 26 13.16 5.07 -4.13
N MET A 27 13.34 3.99 -4.89
CA MET A 27 12.91 2.66 -4.50
C MET A 27 13.65 2.15 -3.26
N LEU A 28 14.92 2.50 -3.11
CA LEU A 28 15.70 2.18 -1.91
C LEU A 28 15.16 2.92 -0.68
N ASP A 29 14.81 4.20 -0.80
CA ASP A 29 14.17 4.96 0.28
C ASP A 29 12.84 4.30 0.72
N VAL A 30 12.03 3.79 -0.23
CA VAL A 30 10.81 3.05 0.10
C VAL A 30 11.12 1.76 0.85
N ILE A 31 12.15 1.02 0.43
CA ILE A 31 12.58 -0.20 1.14
C ILE A 31 13.01 0.14 2.57
N ILE A 32 13.82 1.19 2.76
CA ILE A 32 14.25 1.64 4.10
C ILE A 32 13.04 2.01 4.96
N ALA A 33 12.06 2.71 4.39
CA ALA A 33 10.83 3.11 5.09
C ALA A 33 9.96 1.91 5.52
N LEU A 34 10.00 0.79 4.79
CA LEU A 34 9.27 -0.44 5.12
C LEU A 34 10.01 -1.33 6.14
N MET A 35 11.33 -1.14 6.33
CA MET A 35 12.13 -1.98 7.23
C MET A 35 11.64 -1.98 8.69
N PRO A 36 11.25 -0.84 9.31
CA PRO A 36 10.73 -0.85 10.68
C PRO A 36 9.49 -1.74 10.84
N ALA A 37 8.57 -1.70 9.87
CA ALA A 37 7.38 -2.54 9.87
C ALA A 37 7.73 -4.03 9.68
N LEU A 38 8.72 -4.35 8.84
CA LEU A 38 9.22 -5.72 8.67
C LEU A 38 9.84 -6.26 9.96
N ILE A 39 10.68 -5.48 10.62
CA ILE A 39 11.32 -5.85 11.89
C ILE A 39 10.26 -6.16 12.96
N MET A 40 9.23 -5.30 13.06
CA MET A 40 8.13 -5.53 13.98
C MET A 40 7.32 -6.78 13.61
N GLY A 41 7.06 -7.01 12.32
CA GLY A 41 6.42 -8.24 11.84
C GLY A 41 7.21 -9.50 12.19
N ILE A 42 8.53 -9.47 12.08
CA ILE A 42 9.41 -10.59 12.49
C ILE A 42 9.38 -10.78 14.02
N TYR A 43 9.34 -9.69 14.78
CA TYR A 43 9.26 -9.76 16.25
C TYR A 43 7.96 -10.42 16.71
N VAL A 44 6.83 -10.08 16.09
CA VAL A 44 5.48 -10.58 16.47
C VAL A 44 5.23 -11.99 15.96
N PHE A 45 5.51 -12.25 14.67
CA PHE A 45 5.16 -13.52 14.00
C PHE A 45 6.33 -14.51 13.87
N GLY A 46 7.54 -14.10 14.22
CA GLY A 46 8.72 -14.93 14.14
C GLY A 46 9.33 -15.02 12.74
N TRP A 47 10.25 -15.98 12.56
CA TRP A 47 11.08 -16.14 11.37
C TRP A 47 10.29 -16.43 10.09
N ARG A 48 9.06 -16.95 10.21
CA ARG A 48 8.21 -17.20 9.04
C ARG A 48 7.84 -15.91 8.32
N ALA A 49 7.66 -14.80 9.03
CA ALA A 49 7.43 -13.49 8.41
C ALA A 49 8.58 -13.09 7.48
N LEU A 50 9.83 -13.33 7.92
CA LEU A 50 11.01 -13.06 7.10
C LEU A 50 11.07 -13.99 5.89
N THR A 51 10.83 -15.29 6.05
CA THR A 51 10.91 -16.25 4.94
C THR A 51 9.85 -15.99 3.90
N VAL A 52 8.61 -15.67 4.28
CA VAL A 52 7.53 -15.29 3.36
C VAL A 52 7.91 -14.03 2.57
N THR A 53 8.47 -13.01 3.24
CA THR A 53 8.93 -11.79 2.58
C THR A 53 10.07 -12.07 1.60
N LEU A 54 11.07 -12.86 1.99
CA LEU A 54 12.19 -13.22 1.12
C LEU A 54 11.74 -14.03 -0.10
N VAL A 55 10.84 -15.01 0.09
CA VAL A 55 10.27 -15.79 -1.02
C VAL A 55 9.47 -14.91 -1.97
N SER A 56 8.67 -13.98 -1.44
CA SER A 56 7.90 -13.03 -2.25
C SER A 56 8.82 -12.14 -3.09
N VAL A 57 9.86 -11.57 -2.48
CA VAL A 57 10.84 -10.73 -3.17
C VAL A 57 11.59 -11.52 -4.24
N ALA A 58 12.09 -12.72 -3.88
CA ALA A 58 12.80 -13.58 -4.82
C ALA A 58 11.90 -13.97 -6.02
N ALA A 59 10.65 -14.34 -5.75
CA ALA A 59 9.68 -14.66 -6.79
C ALA A 59 9.42 -13.47 -7.72
N CYS A 60 9.21 -12.26 -7.18
CA CYS A 60 9.02 -11.05 -7.98
C CYS A 60 10.23 -10.75 -8.88
N VAL A 61 11.45 -10.84 -8.35
CA VAL A 61 12.68 -10.61 -9.10
C VAL A 61 12.87 -11.67 -10.19
N VAL A 62 12.64 -12.94 -9.87
CA VAL A 62 12.74 -14.06 -10.83
C VAL A 62 11.73 -13.91 -11.96
N TRP A 63 10.46 -13.60 -11.66
CA TRP A 63 9.43 -13.40 -12.67
C TRP A 63 9.72 -12.20 -13.57
N GLU A 64 10.25 -11.10 -13.03
CA GLU A 64 10.68 -9.95 -13.82
C GLU A 64 11.83 -10.31 -14.78
N TRP A 65 12.87 -11.00 -14.25
CA TRP A 65 13.98 -11.45 -15.05
C TRP A 65 13.55 -12.41 -16.16
N LEU A 66 12.71 -13.40 -15.81
CA LEU A 66 12.26 -14.42 -16.76
C LEU A 66 11.45 -13.79 -17.90
N TYR A 67 10.51 -12.88 -17.57
CA TYR A 67 9.72 -12.17 -18.55
C TYR A 67 10.60 -11.33 -19.50
N ARG A 68 11.51 -10.53 -18.94
CA ARG A 68 12.38 -9.67 -19.75
C ARG A 68 13.33 -10.46 -20.64
N LYS A 69 13.85 -11.58 -20.13
CA LYS A 69 14.66 -12.52 -20.92
C LYS A 69 13.86 -13.15 -22.05
N ALA A 70 12.62 -13.62 -21.77
CA ALA A 70 11.74 -14.21 -22.78
C ALA A 70 11.37 -13.21 -23.88
N MET A 71 11.09 -11.96 -23.51
CA MET A 71 10.72 -10.89 -24.43
C MET A 71 11.92 -10.14 -25.04
N LYS A 72 13.16 -10.59 -24.77
CA LYS A 72 14.41 -9.96 -25.25
C LYS A 72 14.52 -8.47 -24.93
N LYS A 73 13.95 -8.03 -23.78
CA LYS A 73 14.03 -6.65 -23.29
C LYS A 73 15.26 -6.44 -22.40
N THR A 74 15.70 -5.19 -22.27
CA THR A 74 16.78 -4.80 -21.36
C THR A 74 16.43 -5.13 -19.93
N ASN A 75 17.41 -5.58 -19.13
CA ASN A 75 17.20 -5.93 -17.74
C ASN A 75 16.89 -4.70 -16.86
N SER A 76 15.85 -4.76 -16.01
CA SER A 76 15.42 -3.67 -15.11
C SER A 76 15.54 -4.02 -13.62
N ILE A 77 16.11 -5.16 -13.29
CA ILE A 77 16.22 -5.61 -11.87
C ILE A 77 16.95 -4.57 -11.01
N GLY A 78 17.87 -3.81 -11.62
CA GLY A 78 18.66 -2.78 -10.93
C GLY A 78 17.88 -1.60 -10.39
N ASP A 79 16.62 -1.40 -10.82
CA ASP A 79 15.74 -0.31 -10.33
C ASP A 79 15.08 -0.61 -8.97
N LEU A 80 15.22 -1.83 -8.44
CA LEU A 80 14.66 -2.30 -7.15
C LEU A 80 13.13 -2.31 -7.07
N SER A 81 12.42 -1.98 -8.13
CA SER A 81 10.94 -1.90 -8.11
C SER A 81 10.28 -3.26 -7.91
N ALA A 82 10.88 -4.36 -8.39
CA ALA A 82 10.40 -5.73 -8.12
C ALA A 82 10.57 -6.10 -6.64
N VAL A 83 11.63 -5.62 -6.00
CA VAL A 83 11.87 -5.82 -4.57
C VAL A 83 10.79 -5.13 -3.74
N VAL A 84 10.48 -3.86 -4.04
CA VAL A 84 9.39 -3.11 -3.39
C VAL A 84 8.06 -3.83 -3.58
N THR A 85 7.73 -4.24 -4.80
CA THR A 85 6.48 -5.00 -5.08
C THR A 85 6.42 -6.30 -4.27
N GLY A 86 7.54 -7.03 -4.15
CA GLY A 86 7.62 -8.26 -3.38
C GLY A 86 7.43 -8.05 -1.88
N ILE A 87 8.01 -6.99 -1.30
CA ILE A 87 7.83 -6.63 0.11
C ILE A 87 6.36 -6.24 0.36
N LEU A 88 5.79 -5.37 -0.47
CA LEU A 88 4.41 -4.93 -0.34
C LEU A 88 3.42 -6.09 -0.51
N LEU A 89 3.67 -7.02 -1.44
CA LEU A 89 2.84 -8.22 -1.61
C LEU A 89 2.88 -9.10 -0.38
N ALA A 90 4.05 -9.33 0.20
CA ALA A 90 4.18 -10.10 1.45
C ALA A 90 3.44 -9.40 2.60
N PHE A 91 3.52 -8.06 2.70
CA PHE A 91 2.89 -7.29 3.76
C PHE A 91 1.36 -7.35 3.75
N VAL A 92 0.75 -7.53 2.60
CA VAL A 92 -0.71 -7.64 2.48
C VAL A 92 -1.22 -9.08 2.55
N CYS A 93 -0.33 -10.05 2.68
CA CYS A 93 -0.69 -11.47 2.82
C CYS A 93 -0.60 -11.94 4.28
N PRO A 94 -1.38 -12.99 4.67
CA PRO A 94 -1.21 -13.64 5.96
C PRO A 94 0.14 -14.33 6.05
N VAL A 95 0.73 -14.37 7.26
CA VAL A 95 2.05 -14.98 7.49
C VAL A 95 2.08 -16.48 7.20
N GLN A 96 0.95 -17.15 7.38
CA GLN A 96 0.82 -18.60 7.15
C GLN A 96 0.53 -18.97 5.71
N ILE A 97 0.57 -18.02 4.77
CA ILE A 97 0.36 -18.33 3.36
C ILE A 97 1.36 -19.39 2.88
N PRO A 98 0.93 -20.43 2.15
CA PRO A 98 1.82 -21.36 1.50
C PRO A 98 2.72 -20.65 0.48
N TYR A 99 4.00 -21.01 0.44
CA TYR A 99 4.97 -20.34 -0.44
C TYR A 99 4.59 -20.39 -1.92
N TRP A 100 3.99 -21.49 -2.38
CA TRP A 100 3.56 -21.62 -3.77
C TRP A 100 2.46 -20.60 -4.15
N MET A 101 1.55 -20.26 -3.20
CA MET A 101 0.52 -19.25 -3.45
C MET A 101 1.14 -17.86 -3.62
N ILE A 102 2.13 -17.48 -2.79
CA ILE A 102 2.78 -16.17 -2.92
C ILE A 102 3.59 -16.08 -4.21
N ILE A 103 4.15 -17.19 -4.70
CA ILE A 103 4.83 -17.26 -6.00
C ILE A 103 3.84 -17.02 -7.14
N ILE A 104 2.63 -17.55 -7.06
CA ILE A 104 1.54 -17.28 -8.02
C ILE A 104 1.12 -15.80 -7.93
N GLY A 105 0.94 -15.25 -6.73
CA GLY A 105 0.65 -13.82 -6.54
C GLY A 105 1.71 -12.92 -7.13
N ALA A 106 2.99 -13.26 -6.95
CA ALA A 106 4.12 -12.56 -7.54
C ALA A 106 4.10 -12.60 -9.08
N PHE A 107 3.73 -13.74 -9.67
CA PHE A 107 3.54 -13.86 -11.12
C PHE A 107 2.51 -12.87 -11.64
N PHE A 108 1.32 -12.86 -11.05
CA PHE A 108 0.27 -11.93 -11.46
C PHE A 108 0.68 -10.47 -11.26
N SER A 109 1.28 -10.13 -10.12
CA SER A 109 1.75 -8.78 -9.82
C SER A 109 2.78 -8.29 -10.84
N ILE A 110 3.79 -9.08 -11.11
CA ILE A 110 4.92 -8.65 -11.95
C ILE A 110 4.63 -8.85 -13.42
N VAL A 111 4.19 -10.03 -13.84
CA VAL A 111 4.05 -10.33 -15.28
C VAL A 111 2.83 -9.62 -15.84
N LEU A 112 1.64 -9.84 -15.26
CA LEU A 112 0.40 -9.33 -15.84
C LEU A 112 0.19 -7.84 -15.59
N VAL A 113 0.46 -7.33 -14.37
CA VAL A 113 0.11 -5.95 -14.02
C VAL A 113 1.25 -4.98 -14.31
N LYS A 114 2.52 -5.40 -14.17
CA LYS A 114 3.66 -4.50 -14.39
C LYS A 114 4.30 -4.68 -15.77
N GLN A 115 4.71 -5.88 -16.14
CA GLN A 115 5.59 -6.10 -17.31
C GLN A 115 4.83 -6.10 -18.63
N LEU A 116 3.60 -6.60 -18.70
CA LEU A 116 2.79 -6.57 -19.93
C LEU A 116 2.48 -5.14 -20.38
N TYR A 117 2.30 -4.21 -19.46
CA TYR A 117 2.01 -2.80 -19.75
C TYR A 117 3.25 -1.96 -20.08
N GLY A 118 4.46 -2.51 -19.95
CA GLY A 118 5.69 -1.81 -20.34
C GLY A 118 6.75 -1.73 -19.24
N GLY A 119 6.44 -2.11 -18.01
CA GLY A 119 7.34 -2.08 -16.86
C GLY A 119 7.02 -0.95 -15.88
N ILE A 120 8.05 -0.44 -15.21
CA ILE A 120 7.89 0.61 -14.21
C ILE A 120 7.26 1.87 -14.81
N GLY A 121 6.29 2.44 -14.11
CA GLY A 121 5.61 3.68 -14.53
C GLY A 121 4.48 3.51 -15.56
N CYS A 122 4.29 2.32 -16.14
CA CYS A 122 3.26 2.04 -17.13
C CYS A 122 2.08 1.23 -16.59
N ASN A 123 2.15 0.78 -15.35
CA ASN A 123 1.10 0.01 -14.70
C ASN A 123 -0.12 0.90 -14.38
N PHE A 124 -1.31 0.43 -14.72
CA PHE A 124 -2.57 1.14 -14.41
C PHE A 124 -3.15 0.80 -13.02
N LEU A 125 -2.69 -0.29 -12.40
CA LEU A 125 -3.02 -0.72 -11.05
C LEU A 125 -1.74 -0.89 -10.23
N ASN A 126 -1.86 -0.77 -8.91
CA ASN A 126 -0.76 -1.13 -8.02
C ASN A 126 -0.52 -2.65 -8.12
N PRO A 127 0.70 -3.11 -8.50
CA PRO A 127 0.97 -4.52 -8.75
C PRO A 127 0.78 -5.42 -7.53
N ALA A 128 1.19 -4.97 -6.34
CA ALA A 128 1.08 -5.75 -5.12
C ALA A 128 -0.39 -5.95 -4.71
N LEU A 129 -1.22 -4.90 -4.85
CA LEU A 129 -2.65 -4.99 -4.56
C LEU A 129 -3.38 -5.89 -5.56
N ALA A 130 -3.04 -5.81 -6.84
CA ALA A 130 -3.63 -6.68 -7.86
C ALA A 130 -3.29 -8.15 -7.60
N GLY A 131 -2.04 -8.46 -7.24
CA GLY A 131 -1.64 -9.81 -6.83
C GLY A 131 -2.42 -10.31 -5.63
N ARG A 132 -2.57 -9.48 -4.59
CA ARG A 132 -3.41 -9.81 -3.42
C ARG A 132 -4.87 -10.04 -3.81
N ALA A 133 -5.46 -9.20 -4.65
CA ALA A 133 -6.86 -9.33 -5.05
C ALA A 133 -7.12 -10.65 -5.78
N ILE A 134 -6.22 -11.07 -6.65
CA ILE A 134 -6.30 -12.37 -7.35
C ILE A 134 -6.16 -13.53 -6.36
N LEU A 135 -5.19 -13.47 -5.43
CA LEU A 135 -5.04 -14.48 -4.39
C LEU A 135 -6.29 -14.57 -3.50
N LEU A 136 -6.88 -13.42 -3.12
CA LEU A 136 -8.08 -13.40 -2.30
C LEU A 136 -9.31 -13.94 -3.05
N ALA A 137 -9.44 -13.66 -4.34
CA ALA A 137 -10.52 -14.18 -5.16
C ALA A 137 -10.40 -15.70 -5.41
N SER A 138 -9.16 -16.20 -5.59
CA SER A 138 -8.92 -17.61 -5.90
C SER A 138 -8.83 -18.51 -4.65
N TYR A 139 -8.28 -17.98 -3.56
CA TYR A 139 -7.96 -18.73 -2.34
C TYR A 139 -8.48 -18.02 -1.07
N ALA A 140 -9.76 -17.63 -1.09
CA ALA A 140 -10.38 -16.84 -0.03
C ALA A 140 -10.23 -17.47 1.37
N SER A 141 -10.36 -18.80 1.49
CA SER A 141 -10.26 -19.52 2.76
C SER A 141 -8.87 -19.37 3.41
N VAL A 142 -7.81 -19.39 2.62
CA VAL A 142 -6.44 -19.23 3.13
C VAL A 142 -6.13 -17.75 3.42
N MET A 143 -6.58 -16.87 2.53
CA MET A 143 -6.30 -15.44 2.64
C MET A 143 -7.10 -14.73 3.75
N ALA A 144 -8.29 -15.23 4.09
CA ALA A 144 -9.16 -14.64 5.11
C ALA A 144 -9.23 -15.43 6.41
N GLY A 145 -8.77 -16.70 6.43
CA GLY A 145 -8.95 -17.63 7.55
C GLY A 145 -7.69 -17.89 8.39
N ASN A 146 -6.50 -17.72 7.82
CA ASN A 146 -5.25 -18.15 8.45
C ASN A 146 -4.51 -17.01 9.18
N TRP A 147 -5.15 -16.43 10.19
CA TRP A 147 -4.55 -15.38 11.01
C TRP A 147 -3.92 -15.95 12.27
N VAL A 148 -2.64 -15.62 12.52
CA VAL A 148 -1.89 -16.07 13.68
C VAL A 148 -2.28 -15.25 14.92
N LYS A 149 -2.53 -15.92 16.04
CA LYS A 149 -2.75 -15.25 17.32
C LYS A 149 -1.45 -14.60 17.82
N VAL A 150 -1.59 -13.45 18.45
CA VAL A 150 -0.45 -12.73 19.05
C VAL A 150 0.23 -13.59 20.12
N GLY A 151 1.54 -13.68 20.08
CA GLY A 151 2.34 -14.49 21.02
C GLY A 151 2.64 -15.90 20.53
N GLU A 152 1.96 -16.39 19.51
CA GLU A 152 2.27 -17.66 18.87
C GLU A 152 3.19 -17.42 17.67
N LYS A 153 4.42 -17.90 17.76
CA LYS A 153 5.40 -17.75 16.66
C LYS A 153 5.15 -18.81 15.59
N ALA A 154 4.93 -18.36 14.37
CA ALA A 154 4.76 -19.25 13.24
C ALA A 154 6.06 -19.98 12.90
N LEU A 155 6.00 -21.30 12.72
CA LEU A 155 7.16 -22.11 12.33
C LEU A 155 7.54 -21.82 10.87
N VAL A 156 8.85 -21.83 10.58
CA VAL A 156 9.38 -21.62 9.23
C VAL A 156 8.94 -22.71 8.27
N VAL A 157 9.02 -23.97 8.74
CA VAL A 157 8.64 -25.17 7.99
C VAL A 157 7.91 -26.09 8.95
N GLY A 158 6.77 -26.63 8.56
CA GLY A 158 6.05 -27.62 9.35
C GLY A 158 4.55 -27.53 9.26
N SER A 159 3.85 -28.46 9.89
CA SER A 159 2.40 -28.50 9.93
C SER A 159 1.87 -27.34 10.78
N ASN A 160 0.89 -26.64 10.26
CA ASN A 160 0.19 -25.57 10.97
C ASN A 160 -0.90 -26.15 11.92
N ALA A 161 -0.78 -27.42 12.31
CA ALA A 161 -1.83 -28.14 13.02
C ALA A 161 -2.14 -27.59 14.42
N ASP A 162 -1.15 -26.93 15.04
CA ASP A 162 -1.27 -26.44 16.42
C ASP A 162 -1.46 -24.91 16.54
N ILE A 163 -1.59 -24.19 15.41
CA ILE A 163 -1.77 -22.74 15.46
C ILE A 163 -3.24 -22.39 15.52
N VAL A 164 -3.66 -21.81 16.64
CA VAL A 164 -5.03 -21.32 16.82
C VAL A 164 -5.21 -20.07 15.95
N THR A 165 -6.15 -20.14 15.02
CA THR A 165 -6.55 -18.98 14.22
C THR A 165 -7.35 -18.02 15.08
N ALA A 166 -6.96 -16.74 15.08
CA ALA A 166 -7.68 -15.69 15.78
C ALA A 166 -8.44 -14.80 14.77
N ALA A 167 -9.60 -14.29 15.19
CA ALA A 167 -10.28 -13.27 14.41
C ALA A 167 -9.47 -11.96 14.46
N THR A 168 -9.27 -11.32 13.30
CA THR A 168 -8.65 -10.01 13.26
C THR A 168 -9.57 -8.95 13.88
N PRO A 169 -9.02 -7.83 14.41
CA PRO A 169 -9.84 -6.74 14.92
C PRO A 169 -10.90 -6.28 13.92
N MET A 170 -10.57 -6.23 12.63
CA MET A 170 -11.49 -5.84 11.57
C MET A 170 -12.63 -6.85 11.32
N MET A 171 -12.37 -8.14 11.53
CA MET A 171 -13.44 -9.15 11.46
C MET A 171 -14.41 -9.01 12.63
N LEU A 172 -13.91 -8.71 13.83
CA LEU A 172 -14.73 -8.46 15.02
C LEU A 172 -15.52 -7.14 14.93
N MET A 173 -15.00 -6.13 14.24
CA MET A 173 -15.67 -4.86 14.00
C MET A 173 -16.82 -4.94 12.99
N LYS A 174 -16.87 -5.99 12.18
CA LYS A 174 -17.88 -6.12 11.15
C LYS A 174 -19.24 -6.48 11.76
N GLY A 175 -20.21 -5.57 11.65
CA GLY A 175 -21.55 -5.76 12.21
C GLY A 175 -21.60 -5.72 13.75
N VAL A 176 -20.67 -5.00 14.37
CA VAL A 176 -20.54 -4.92 15.83
C VAL A 176 -21.75 -4.26 16.45
N ASP A 177 -22.41 -5.01 17.36
CA ASP A 177 -23.37 -4.52 18.36
C ASP A 177 -22.62 -4.13 19.64
N ALA A 178 -23.30 -3.50 20.60
CA ALA A 178 -22.68 -3.07 21.87
C ALA A 178 -21.98 -4.23 22.62
N ALA A 179 -22.54 -5.44 22.60
CA ALA A 179 -21.94 -6.62 23.20
C ALA A 179 -20.68 -7.12 22.47
N GLY A 180 -20.67 -7.03 21.14
CA GLY A 180 -19.49 -7.34 20.32
C GLY A 180 -18.37 -6.32 20.49
N TRP A 181 -18.71 -5.06 20.80
CA TRP A 181 -17.75 -4.02 21.11
C TRP A 181 -16.98 -4.29 22.42
N GLU A 182 -17.67 -4.74 23.46
CA GLU A 182 -17.00 -5.13 24.72
C GLU A 182 -16.04 -6.30 24.50
N THR A 183 -16.42 -7.28 23.69
CA THR A 183 -15.54 -8.41 23.35
C THR A 183 -14.31 -7.94 22.57
N LEU A 184 -14.46 -7.02 21.63
CA LEU A 184 -13.36 -6.45 20.86
C LEU A 184 -12.40 -5.68 21.78
N THR A 185 -12.91 -4.78 22.60
CA THR A 185 -12.10 -3.92 23.49
C THR A 185 -11.42 -4.70 24.62
N SER A 186 -12.03 -5.81 25.08
CA SER A 186 -11.40 -6.71 26.04
C SER A 186 -10.27 -7.55 25.42
N THR A 187 -10.38 -7.87 24.12
CA THR A 187 -9.37 -8.69 23.40
C THR A 187 -8.23 -7.84 22.86
N TYR A 188 -8.52 -6.66 22.30
CA TYR A 188 -7.56 -5.79 21.65
C TYR A 188 -7.68 -4.36 22.19
N THR A 189 -6.65 -3.86 22.86
CA THR A 189 -6.61 -2.46 23.29
C THR A 189 -6.15 -1.56 22.14
N LEU A 190 -6.53 -0.27 22.15
CA LEU A 190 -6.01 0.72 21.17
C LEU A 190 -4.49 0.81 21.19
N GLY A 191 -3.87 0.65 22.38
CA GLY A 191 -2.42 0.62 22.52
C GLY A 191 -1.79 -0.55 21.76
N ASP A 192 -2.40 -1.74 21.86
CA ASP A 192 -1.91 -2.92 21.13
C ASP A 192 -2.01 -2.76 19.61
N MET A 193 -3.07 -2.12 19.11
CA MET A 193 -3.24 -1.83 17.69
C MET A 193 -2.21 -0.80 17.19
N PHE A 194 -1.91 0.20 18.00
CA PHE A 194 -0.94 1.23 17.64
C PHE A 194 0.50 0.71 17.66
N ILE A 195 0.88 -0.02 18.71
CA ILE A 195 2.24 -0.57 18.87
C ILE A 195 2.46 -1.77 17.96
N GLY A 196 1.41 -2.64 17.81
CA GLY A 196 1.49 -3.79 16.90
C GLY A 196 1.42 -5.15 17.57
N ARG A 197 0.62 -5.31 18.61
CA ARG A 197 0.35 -6.60 19.24
C ARG A 197 -1.00 -7.16 18.80
N ILE A 198 -1.23 -7.17 17.49
CA ILE A 198 -2.48 -7.66 16.89
C ILE A 198 -2.21 -8.76 15.88
N GLY A 199 -3.17 -9.68 15.74
CA GLY A 199 -3.19 -10.64 14.63
C GLY A 199 -3.69 -9.97 13.36
N GLY A 200 -3.06 -10.27 12.23
CA GLY A 200 -3.41 -9.68 10.96
C GLY A 200 -2.43 -10.03 9.85
N SER A 201 -2.48 -9.30 8.74
CA SER A 201 -1.47 -9.38 7.70
C SER A 201 -0.12 -8.85 8.21
N LEU A 202 0.97 -9.27 7.57
CA LEU A 202 2.32 -8.98 8.02
C LEU A 202 2.58 -7.46 8.11
N GLY A 203 2.01 -6.66 7.22
CA GLY A 203 2.16 -5.21 7.19
C GLY A 203 1.15 -4.43 8.02
N GLU A 204 0.14 -5.09 8.61
CA GLU A 204 -0.89 -4.42 9.43
C GLU A 204 -0.53 -4.38 10.91
N VAL A 205 0.55 -5.05 11.29
CA VAL A 205 0.89 -5.31 12.68
C VAL A 205 1.08 -4.03 13.47
N SER A 206 1.80 -3.05 12.97
CA SER A 206 2.14 -1.84 13.73
C SER A 206 1.88 -0.56 12.93
N SER A 207 0.84 0.16 13.33
CA SER A 207 0.55 1.48 12.76
C SER A 207 1.66 2.49 13.07
N LEU A 208 2.31 2.39 14.24
CA LEU A 208 3.44 3.24 14.63
C LEU A 208 4.63 3.11 13.68
N MET A 209 5.04 1.87 13.36
CA MET A 209 6.19 1.63 12.48
C MET A 209 5.92 2.08 11.05
N LEU A 210 4.68 1.93 10.57
CA LEU A 210 4.26 2.45 9.27
C LEU A 210 4.25 3.98 9.24
N LEU A 211 3.82 4.64 10.31
CA LEU A 211 3.89 6.09 10.44
C LEU A 211 5.33 6.60 10.43
N LEU A 212 6.25 5.95 11.15
CA LEU A 212 7.67 6.31 11.13
C LEU A 212 8.24 6.21 9.72
N GLY A 213 7.94 5.13 9.00
CA GLY A 213 8.32 4.98 7.60
C GLY A 213 7.70 6.06 6.70
N GLY A 214 6.42 6.40 6.92
CA GLY A 214 5.72 7.46 6.19
C GLY A 214 6.32 8.84 6.44
N ILE A 215 6.67 9.17 7.68
CA ILE A 215 7.35 10.43 8.03
C ILE A 215 8.72 10.51 7.34
N TYR A 216 9.48 9.42 7.32
CA TYR A 216 10.75 9.35 6.60
C TYR A 216 10.57 9.67 5.10
N LEU A 217 9.58 9.07 4.42
CA LEU A 217 9.29 9.32 3.01
C LEU A 217 8.83 10.77 2.74
N LEU A 218 8.06 11.36 3.66
CA LEU A 218 7.66 12.76 3.58
C LEU A 218 8.84 13.71 3.73
N LEU A 219 9.75 13.46 4.66
CA LEU A 219 10.97 14.26 4.86
C LEU A 219 11.91 14.16 3.66
N ARG A 220 12.03 12.98 3.06
CA ARG A 220 12.77 12.75 1.81
C ARG A 220 12.05 13.30 0.58
N LYS A 221 10.82 13.80 0.72
CA LYS A 221 9.96 14.30 -0.38
C LYS A 221 9.69 13.23 -1.47
N VAL A 222 9.77 11.96 -1.10
CA VAL A 222 9.44 10.83 -1.97
C VAL A 222 7.94 10.75 -2.20
N ILE A 223 7.12 11.00 -1.16
CA ILE A 223 5.66 11.02 -1.27
C ILE A 223 5.09 12.41 -0.95
N SER A 224 3.92 12.70 -1.51
CA SER A 224 3.13 13.89 -1.19
C SER A 224 2.14 13.59 -0.06
N TRP A 225 1.96 14.52 0.87
CA TRP A 225 1.09 14.34 2.04
C TRP A 225 -0.41 14.35 1.72
N GLN A 226 -0.79 14.88 0.54
CA GLN A 226 -2.20 15.08 0.17
C GLN A 226 -2.99 13.78 0.13
N THR A 227 -2.47 12.75 -0.53
CA THR A 227 -3.16 11.45 -0.66
C THR A 227 -3.32 10.73 0.68
N PRO A 228 -2.24 10.51 1.49
CA PRO A 228 -2.38 9.79 2.76
C PRO A 228 -3.30 10.52 3.74
N VAL A 229 -3.13 11.85 3.86
CA VAL A 229 -3.94 12.64 4.80
C VAL A 229 -5.41 12.66 4.39
N ALA A 230 -5.71 12.88 3.09
CA ALA A 230 -7.07 12.86 2.60
C ALA A 230 -7.74 11.50 2.80
N PHE A 231 -7.02 10.40 2.56
CA PHE A 231 -7.54 9.06 2.74
C PHE A 231 -7.86 8.77 4.21
N ILE A 232 -6.89 8.97 5.11
CA ILE A 232 -7.06 8.70 6.55
C ILE A 232 -8.13 9.62 7.15
N ALA A 233 -8.13 10.92 6.80
CA ALA A 233 -9.10 11.88 7.30
C ALA A 233 -10.53 11.52 6.87
N THR A 234 -10.73 11.09 5.62
CA THR A 234 -12.05 10.67 5.15
C THR A 234 -12.58 9.47 5.90
N VAL A 235 -11.73 8.44 6.10
CA VAL A 235 -12.12 7.28 6.91
C VAL A 235 -12.43 7.70 8.34
N ALA A 236 -11.59 8.53 8.95
CA ALA A 236 -11.77 9.02 10.32
C ALA A 236 -13.10 9.78 10.49
N VAL A 237 -13.40 10.73 9.61
CA VAL A 237 -14.62 11.54 9.69
C VAL A 237 -15.87 10.68 9.52
N ILE A 238 -15.90 9.78 8.53
CA ILE A 238 -17.08 8.96 8.29
C ILE A 238 -17.30 7.97 9.42
N THR A 239 -16.24 7.34 9.93
CA THR A 239 -16.37 6.38 11.04
C THR A 239 -16.74 7.05 12.35
N LEU A 240 -16.28 8.29 12.60
CA LEU A 240 -16.69 9.11 13.73
C LEU A 240 -18.21 9.38 13.75
N ILE A 241 -18.76 9.74 12.57
CA ILE A 241 -20.19 10.07 12.42
C ILE A 241 -21.06 8.80 12.41
N SER A 242 -20.52 7.69 11.90
CA SER A 242 -21.26 6.44 11.70
C SER A 242 -21.07 5.41 12.81
N ALA A 243 -20.60 5.84 14.00
CA ALA A 243 -20.43 4.96 15.14
C ALA A 243 -21.75 4.29 15.55
N PRO A 244 -21.75 3.01 15.93
CA PRO A 244 -22.92 2.32 16.45
C PRO A 244 -23.44 2.95 17.75
N THR A 245 -24.75 2.81 18.02
CA THR A 245 -25.34 3.28 19.26
C THR A 245 -24.73 2.57 20.48
N GLY A 246 -24.28 3.35 21.47
CA GLY A 246 -23.65 2.81 22.70
C GLY A 246 -22.13 2.71 22.63
N VAL A 247 -21.49 3.07 21.51
CA VAL A 247 -20.03 3.07 21.35
C VAL A 247 -19.52 4.50 21.23
N SER A 248 -18.38 4.79 21.87
CA SER A 248 -17.71 6.09 21.71
C SER A 248 -17.26 6.28 20.25
N GLY A 249 -17.75 7.35 19.61
CA GLY A 249 -17.39 7.65 18.21
C GLY A 249 -15.89 7.80 18.00
N VAL A 250 -15.17 8.36 18.96
CA VAL A 250 -13.72 8.55 18.90
C VAL A 250 -12.98 7.21 18.96
N GLU A 251 -13.42 6.31 19.85
CA GLU A 251 -12.83 4.97 19.93
C GLU A 251 -13.11 4.18 18.65
N TYR A 252 -14.35 4.16 18.17
CA TYR A 252 -14.72 3.50 16.92
C TYR A 252 -13.90 4.01 15.73
N MET A 253 -13.72 5.33 15.64
CA MET A 253 -12.84 5.96 14.65
C MET A 253 -11.39 5.44 14.78
N ALA A 254 -10.84 5.45 16.00
CA ALA A 254 -9.46 5.04 16.24
C ALA A 254 -9.21 3.57 15.86
N TYR A 255 -10.13 2.67 16.21
CA TYR A 255 -10.07 1.27 15.80
C TYR A 255 -10.13 1.09 14.28
N ASN A 256 -10.95 1.88 13.58
CA ASN A 256 -11.03 1.85 12.11
C ASN A 256 -9.78 2.41 11.42
N VAL A 257 -9.13 3.41 12.02
CA VAL A 257 -7.92 4.03 11.48
C VAL A 257 -6.69 3.17 11.71
N PHE A 258 -6.52 2.62 12.92
CA PHE A 258 -5.36 1.80 13.26
C PHE A 258 -5.54 0.32 12.89
N GLY A 259 -6.78 -0.11 12.67
CA GLY A 259 -7.09 -1.48 12.27
C GLY A 259 -7.09 -1.68 10.77
N GLY A 260 -6.77 -2.91 10.37
CA GLY A 260 -6.68 -3.29 8.96
C GLY A 260 -5.58 -2.55 8.22
N GLY A 261 -5.40 -2.85 6.95
CA GLY A 261 -4.33 -2.30 6.11
C GLY A 261 -4.44 -0.83 5.74
N LEU A 262 -5.21 0.01 6.47
CA LEU A 262 -5.42 1.41 6.10
C LEU A 262 -4.11 2.20 6.10
N MET A 263 -3.30 2.09 7.16
CA MET A 263 -2.04 2.82 7.26
C MET A 263 -1.05 2.41 6.19
N LEU A 264 -0.89 1.10 5.94
CA LEU A 264 -0.04 0.60 4.86
C LEU A 264 -0.56 1.06 3.49
N GLY A 265 -1.87 0.92 3.26
CA GLY A 265 -2.52 1.31 2.01
C GLY A 265 -2.42 2.79 1.72
N ALA A 266 -2.71 3.65 2.70
CA ALA A 266 -2.71 5.10 2.53
C ALA A 266 -1.30 5.68 2.32
N ILE A 267 -0.29 5.18 3.04
CA ILE A 267 1.06 5.74 3.05
C ILE A 267 1.91 5.18 1.90
N PHE A 268 1.87 3.86 1.65
CA PHE A 268 2.80 3.18 0.74
C PHE A 268 2.16 2.72 -0.58
N MET A 269 0.85 2.47 -0.61
CA MET A 269 0.21 1.89 -1.79
C MET A 269 -0.62 2.89 -2.60
N ALA A 270 -1.30 3.81 -1.93
CA ALA A 270 -2.07 4.87 -2.59
C ALA A 270 -1.19 6.02 -3.11
N THR A 271 0.07 6.05 -2.70
CA THR A 271 1.08 7.05 -3.12
C THR A 271 2.00 6.54 -4.23
N ASP A 272 1.70 5.42 -4.85
CA ASP A 272 2.47 4.89 -5.98
C ASP A 272 2.46 5.87 -7.16
N TYR A 273 3.64 6.20 -7.69
CA TYR A 273 3.81 7.21 -8.74
C TYR A 273 3.06 6.91 -10.04
N ALA A 274 2.96 5.62 -10.40
CA ALA A 274 2.34 5.22 -11.66
C ALA A 274 0.81 5.28 -11.62
N THR A 275 0.22 5.07 -10.43
CA THR A 275 -1.21 4.84 -10.28
C THR A 275 -1.95 5.94 -9.53
N SER A 276 -1.23 6.95 -9.01
CA SER A 276 -1.81 8.12 -8.34
C SER A 276 -1.86 9.35 -9.26
N PRO A 277 -2.81 10.28 -9.05
CA PRO A 277 -2.90 11.52 -9.83
C PRO A 277 -1.67 12.42 -9.66
N VAL A 278 -1.32 13.14 -10.74
CA VAL A 278 -0.16 14.05 -10.75
C VAL A 278 -0.45 15.35 -10.00
N THR A 279 -1.69 15.86 -10.03
CA THR A 279 -2.04 17.16 -9.45
C THR A 279 -2.36 17.04 -7.96
N LYS A 280 -1.95 18.03 -7.15
CA LYS A 280 -2.23 18.05 -5.70
C LYS A 280 -3.74 17.94 -5.37
N LEU A 281 -4.59 18.62 -6.14
CA LEU A 281 -6.04 18.53 -5.98
C LEU A 281 -6.56 17.16 -6.40
N GLY A 282 -6.03 16.60 -7.49
CA GLY A 282 -6.35 15.23 -7.92
C GLY A 282 -5.98 14.19 -6.86
N GLN A 283 -4.82 14.35 -6.22
CA GLN A 283 -4.36 13.49 -5.12
C GLN A 283 -5.29 13.56 -3.91
N ALA A 284 -5.79 14.75 -3.55
CA ALA A 284 -6.77 14.90 -2.47
C ALA A 284 -8.10 14.23 -2.81
N ILE A 285 -8.63 14.44 -4.03
CA ILE A 285 -9.87 13.80 -4.50
C ILE A 285 -9.70 12.27 -4.54
N PHE A 286 -8.55 11.79 -5.03
CA PHE A 286 -8.21 10.37 -5.04
C PHE A 286 -8.21 9.77 -3.64
N GLY A 287 -7.57 10.45 -2.66
CA GLY A 287 -7.55 10.01 -1.27
C GLY A 287 -8.97 9.99 -0.65
N ILE A 288 -9.79 11.02 -0.90
CA ILE A 288 -11.19 11.05 -0.45
C ILE A 288 -11.97 9.88 -1.06
N GLY A 289 -11.83 9.63 -2.35
CA GLY A 289 -12.48 8.51 -3.03
C GLY A 289 -12.08 7.15 -2.46
N CYS A 290 -10.77 6.94 -2.22
CA CYS A 290 -10.28 5.75 -1.54
C CYS A 290 -10.93 5.58 -0.15
N GLY A 291 -11.02 6.66 0.63
CA GLY A 291 -11.63 6.65 1.96
C GLY A 291 -13.11 6.27 1.95
N LEU A 292 -13.89 6.90 1.07
CA LEU A 292 -15.32 6.62 0.89
C LEU A 292 -15.57 5.15 0.54
N ILE A 293 -14.86 4.64 -0.47
CA ILE A 293 -15.02 3.26 -0.92
C ILE A 293 -14.57 2.27 0.17
N THR A 294 -13.49 2.59 0.89
CA THR A 294 -13.02 1.73 2.00
C THR A 294 -14.08 1.58 3.08
N VAL A 295 -14.67 2.68 3.56
CA VAL A 295 -15.71 2.63 4.58
C VAL A 295 -16.97 1.93 4.05
N PHE A 296 -17.34 2.18 2.80
CA PHE A 296 -18.46 1.51 2.16
C PHE A 296 -18.27 -0.02 2.13
N ILE A 297 -17.10 -0.51 1.71
CA ILE A 297 -16.79 -1.94 1.67
C ILE A 297 -16.75 -2.54 3.08
N ARG A 298 -16.14 -1.85 4.06
CA ARG A 298 -16.08 -2.32 5.44
C ARG A 298 -17.48 -2.50 6.05
N ARG A 299 -18.42 -1.60 5.72
CA ARG A 299 -19.76 -1.59 6.31
C ARG A 299 -20.75 -2.50 5.59
N PHE A 300 -20.73 -2.50 4.27
CA PHE A 300 -21.71 -3.20 3.43
C PHE A 300 -21.13 -4.40 2.68
N GLY A 301 -19.82 -4.45 2.49
CA GLY A 301 -19.15 -5.51 1.73
C GLY A 301 -19.02 -6.81 2.50
N SER A 302 -18.70 -7.90 1.80
CA SER A 302 -18.43 -9.20 2.40
C SER A 302 -17.05 -9.28 3.06
N TYR A 303 -16.10 -8.48 2.57
CA TYR A 303 -14.73 -8.48 3.09
C TYR A 303 -14.57 -7.50 4.27
N PRO A 304 -13.84 -7.89 5.34
CA PRO A 304 -13.60 -7.01 6.49
C PRO A 304 -12.67 -5.83 6.16
N GLU A 305 -11.79 -6.01 5.18
CA GLU A 305 -10.86 -4.99 4.69
C GLU A 305 -11.32 -4.47 3.33
N GLY A 306 -11.43 -3.16 3.19
CA GLY A 306 -11.83 -2.52 1.93
C GLY A 306 -10.68 -1.84 1.18
N VAL A 307 -9.51 -1.67 1.83
CA VAL A 307 -8.41 -0.81 1.35
C VAL A 307 -7.85 -1.28 0.00
N CYS A 308 -7.64 -2.58 -0.16
CA CYS A 308 -7.10 -3.14 -1.40
C CYS A 308 -7.99 -2.79 -2.61
N TYR A 309 -9.28 -3.10 -2.50
CA TYR A 309 -10.23 -2.85 -3.59
C TYR A 309 -10.50 -1.36 -3.82
N SER A 310 -10.53 -0.56 -2.75
CA SER A 310 -10.74 0.89 -2.86
C SER A 310 -9.63 1.57 -3.65
N ILE A 311 -8.37 1.24 -3.36
CA ILE A 311 -7.23 1.78 -4.10
C ILE A 311 -7.26 1.30 -5.55
N MET A 312 -7.55 0.02 -5.82
CA MET A 312 -7.62 -0.49 -7.19
C MET A 312 -8.72 0.18 -8.01
N ILE A 313 -9.91 0.38 -7.45
CA ILE A 313 -11.02 1.08 -8.12
C ILE A 313 -10.62 2.53 -8.42
N MET A 314 -10.01 3.21 -7.45
CA MET A 314 -9.56 4.58 -7.65
C MET A 314 -8.38 4.69 -8.63
N ASN A 315 -7.49 3.70 -8.70
CA ASN A 315 -6.44 3.65 -9.71
C ASN A 315 -7.04 3.65 -11.13
N CYS A 316 -8.15 2.93 -11.36
CA CYS A 316 -8.85 2.96 -12.64
C CYS A 316 -9.43 4.35 -12.97
N THR A 317 -9.70 5.18 -11.96
CA THR A 317 -10.24 6.55 -12.16
C THR A 317 -9.16 7.62 -12.28
N THR A 318 -7.89 7.30 -12.01
CA THR A 318 -6.77 8.25 -12.04
C THR A 318 -6.67 8.98 -13.38
N TRP A 319 -6.83 8.24 -14.49
CA TRP A 319 -6.86 8.83 -15.82
C TRP A 319 -7.93 9.93 -15.98
N LEU A 320 -9.13 9.73 -15.40
CA LEU A 320 -10.18 10.75 -15.41
C LEU A 320 -9.79 11.97 -14.58
N LEU A 321 -9.21 11.75 -13.39
CA LEU A 321 -8.75 12.83 -12.53
C LEU A 321 -7.67 13.67 -13.23
N ASP A 322 -6.68 13.05 -13.85
CA ASP A 322 -5.62 13.76 -14.57
C ASP A 322 -6.13 14.48 -15.82
N LYS A 323 -7.22 14.00 -16.43
CA LYS A 323 -7.85 14.69 -17.57
C LYS A 323 -8.62 15.93 -17.16
N TYR A 324 -9.41 15.86 -16.07
CA TYR A 324 -10.34 16.94 -15.69
C TYR A 324 -9.79 17.89 -14.61
N VAL A 325 -8.92 17.39 -13.72
CA VAL A 325 -8.32 18.17 -12.64
C VAL A 325 -6.94 18.69 -13.06
N ARG A 326 -6.91 19.59 -14.04
CA ARG A 326 -5.67 20.21 -14.50
C ARG A 326 -5.49 21.63 -13.94
N PRO A 327 -4.26 22.03 -13.60
CA PRO A 327 -3.97 23.42 -13.27
C PRO A 327 -4.19 24.30 -14.50
N THR A 328 -4.59 25.55 -14.27
CA THR A 328 -4.70 26.52 -15.34
C THR A 328 -3.33 26.80 -15.96
N ILE A 329 -3.27 26.79 -17.29
CA ILE A 329 -2.03 27.09 -18.03
C ILE A 329 -1.64 28.55 -17.73
N TYR A 330 -0.38 28.79 -17.38
CA TYR A 330 0.14 30.13 -17.16
C TYR A 330 0.01 30.98 -18.43
N GLY A 331 -0.54 32.20 -18.28
CA GLY A 331 -0.76 33.12 -19.43
C GLY A 331 -1.99 32.82 -20.27
N ALA A 332 -2.74 31.75 -20.03
CA ALA A 332 -4.00 31.54 -20.72
C ALA A 332 -5.04 32.58 -20.27
N PRO A 333 -5.78 33.22 -21.21
CA PRO A 333 -6.85 34.11 -20.84
C PRO A 333 -7.91 33.38 -20.00
N LYS A 334 -8.35 33.98 -18.91
CA LYS A 334 -9.47 33.45 -18.12
C LYS A 334 -10.66 33.31 -19.07
N LYS A 335 -11.19 32.09 -19.21
CA LYS A 335 -12.47 31.89 -19.92
C LYS A 335 -13.50 32.82 -19.28
N GLU A 336 -13.94 33.82 -20.02
CA GLU A 336 -15.10 34.62 -19.63
C GLU A 336 -16.25 33.65 -19.35
N LYS A 337 -16.81 33.73 -18.15
CA LYS A 337 -18.07 33.07 -17.88
C LYS A 337 -19.07 33.60 -18.91
N LYS A 338 -19.47 32.78 -19.87
CA LYS A 338 -20.62 33.09 -20.69
C LYS A 338 -21.75 33.36 -19.71
N GLU A 339 -22.11 34.64 -19.54
CA GLU A 339 -23.36 35.01 -18.93
C GLU A 339 -24.45 34.33 -19.77
N VAL A 340 -25.12 33.37 -19.13
CA VAL A 340 -26.36 32.81 -19.69
C VAL A 340 -27.35 33.96 -19.66
N ALA A 341 -27.44 34.66 -20.78
CA ALA A 341 -28.49 35.62 -20.98
C ALA A 341 -29.82 34.87 -20.77
N LYS A 342 -30.59 35.35 -19.80
CA LYS A 342 -31.98 34.96 -19.55
C LYS A 342 -32.87 35.35 -20.73
#